data_00faa6a50eabac614a20d595f16a8e8b
#
_entry.id   00faa6a50eabac614a20d595f16a8e8b
#
_cell.length_a   1.000
_cell.length_b   1.000
_cell.length_c   1.000
_cell.angle_alpha   90.00
_cell.angle_beta   90.00
_cell.angle_gamma   90.00
#
_symmetry.space_group_name_H-M   'P 1'
#
loop_
_entity.id
_entity.type
_entity.pdbx_description
1 polymer ?
#
loop_
_entity_poly.entity_id
_entity_poly.type
_entity_poly.pdbx_seq_one_letter_code
_entity_poly.pdbx_strand_id
1 'polypeptide(L)'
;MDNADHIIEGRLVPSAPDARIVVRDPSTGEAFTEIGRGGQAEIDQAVASARAALGGEWGGLSAYERGRRLLSMAKLLRDNIDTMTALEVRDVGKPVAQSRADVVACARYFEFYGEAADKLGSETIPFQNGYTVLTKREPHGVTGHIIPWNYPMQIIGRSVGAALAMGNA
;
A
#
# COMPACT_ATOMS: atom_id res chain seq x y z
N MET A 1 -12.64 -19.12 2.87
CA MET A 1 -12.49 -17.66 2.68
C MET A 1 -13.39 -17.27 1.54
N ASP A 2 -14.10 -16.18 1.68
CA ASP A 2 -14.89 -15.68 0.58
C ASP A 2 -13.95 -15.20 -0.54
N ASN A 3 -14.41 -15.31 -1.80
CA ASN A 3 -13.63 -14.86 -2.95
C ASN A 3 -13.24 -13.38 -2.78
N ALA A 4 -11.98 -13.05 -3.02
CA ALA A 4 -11.51 -11.68 -2.94
C ALA A 4 -11.64 -11.00 -4.31
N ASP A 5 -12.38 -9.92 -4.34
CA ASP A 5 -12.53 -9.04 -5.50
C ASP A 5 -11.63 -7.80 -5.38
N HIS A 6 -11.72 -6.89 -6.35
CA HIS A 6 -10.98 -5.64 -6.30
C HIS A 6 -11.52 -4.71 -5.22
N ILE A 7 -10.66 -3.93 -4.61
CA ILE A 7 -11.07 -2.84 -3.72
C ILE A 7 -10.75 -1.53 -4.42
N ILE A 8 -11.81 -0.83 -4.84
CA ILE A 8 -11.70 0.48 -5.51
C ILE A 8 -12.64 1.44 -4.80
N GLU A 9 -12.19 2.63 -4.48
CA GLU A 9 -12.95 3.63 -3.68
C GLU A 9 -13.43 3.11 -2.33
N GLY A 10 -12.67 2.21 -1.71
CA GLY A 10 -13.04 1.58 -0.44
C GLY A 10 -14.20 0.59 -0.55
N ARG A 11 -14.57 0.17 -1.76
CA ARG A 11 -15.66 -0.79 -2.03
C ARG A 11 -15.14 -2.01 -2.74
N LEU A 12 -15.79 -3.15 -2.48
CA LEU A 12 -15.58 -4.36 -3.28
C LEU A 12 -16.19 -4.17 -4.67
N VAL A 13 -15.37 -4.32 -5.70
CA VAL A 13 -15.77 -4.28 -7.12
C VAL A 13 -15.64 -5.70 -7.66
N PRO A 14 -16.75 -6.36 -7.99
CA PRO A 14 -16.73 -7.74 -8.50
C PRO A 14 -15.99 -7.83 -9.83
N SER A 15 -15.18 -8.89 -9.96
CA SER A 15 -14.61 -9.27 -11.25
C SER A 15 -15.65 -9.98 -12.11
N ALA A 16 -15.47 -9.97 -13.43
CA ALA A 16 -16.27 -10.79 -14.32
C ALA A 16 -16.18 -12.28 -13.90
N PRO A 17 -17.27 -13.05 -14.02
CA PRO A 17 -17.30 -14.44 -13.54
C PRO A 17 -16.23 -15.36 -14.12
N ASP A 18 -15.79 -15.08 -15.34
CA ASP A 18 -14.74 -15.80 -16.07
C ASP A 18 -13.33 -15.19 -15.88
N ALA A 19 -13.24 -14.07 -15.16
CA ALA A 19 -11.99 -13.37 -14.86
C ALA A 19 -11.55 -13.64 -13.41
N ARG A 20 -11.16 -14.87 -13.12
CA ARG A 20 -10.71 -15.33 -11.81
C ARG A 20 -9.31 -15.93 -11.86
N ILE A 21 -8.58 -15.79 -10.78
CA ILE A 21 -7.29 -16.46 -10.55
C ILE A 21 -7.46 -17.37 -9.36
N VAL A 22 -7.26 -18.66 -9.58
CA VAL A 22 -7.27 -19.65 -8.49
C VAL A 22 -5.98 -19.52 -7.70
N VAL A 23 -6.10 -19.28 -6.39
CA VAL A 23 -4.97 -19.24 -5.46
C VAL A 23 -4.80 -20.61 -4.82
N ARG A 24 -3.58 -21.13 -4.88
CA ARG A 24 -3.22 -22.45 -4.37
C ARG A 24 -2.20 -22.33 -3.24
N ASP A 25 -2.42 -23.13 -2.22
CA ASP A 25 -1.41 -23.34 -1.18
C ASP A 25 -0.21 -24.08 -1.80
N PRO A 26 0.99 -23.47 -1.82
CA PRO A 26 2.16 -24.09 -2.43
C PRO A 26 2.68 -25.33 -1.66
N SER A 27 2.28 -25.51 -0.41
CA SER A 27 2.68 -26.65 0.41
C SER A 27 1.87 -27.90 0.05
N THR A 28 0.62 -27.77 -0.37
CA THR A 28 -0.28 -28.88 -0.69
C THR A 28 -0.68 -28.96 -2.16
N GLY A 29 -0.57 -27.84 -2.89
CA GLY A 29 -1.07 -27.67 -4.25
C GLY A 29 -2.60 -27.48 -4.33
N GLU A 30 -3.30 -27.51 -3.21
CA GLU A 30 -4.75 -27.37 -3.16
C GLU A 30 -5.20 -25.93 -3.34
N ALA A 31 -6.27 -25.72 -4.10
CA ALA A 31 -6.92 -24.42 -4.19
C ALA A 31 -7.59 -24.07 -2.86
N PHE A 32 -7.44 -22.84 -2.40
CA PHE A 32 -8.08 -22.40 -1.16
C PHE A 32 -8.91 -21.13 -1.28
N THR A 33 -8.74 -20.37 -2.34
CA THR A 33 -9.57 -19.21 -2.65
C THR A 33 -9.42 -18.85 -4.13
N GLU A 34 -10.22 -17.89 -4.57
CA GLU A 34 -10.08 -17.24 -5.87
C GLU A 34 -10.04 -15.73 -5.68
N ILE A 35 -9.22 -15.06 -6.49
CA ILE A 35 -9.15 -13.60 -6.54
C ILE A 35 -9.60 -13.09 -7.90
N GLY A 36 -10.09 -11.86 -7.96
CA GLY A 36 -10.42 -11.21 -9.21
C GLY A 36 -9.20 -10.96 -10.08
N ARG A 37 -9.31 -11.28 -11.38
CA ARG A 37 -8.33 -10.86 -12.38
C ARG A 37 -8.72 -9.48 -12.89
N GLY A 38 -7.94 -8.45 -12.56
CA GLY A 38 -8.11 -7.11 -13.11
C GLY A 38 -7.68 -7.03 -14.57
N GLY A 39 -8.48 -6.37 -15.38
CA GLY A 39 -8.16 -5.97 -16.75
C GLY A 39 -7.99 -4.45 -16.87
N GLN A 40 -8.07 -3.96 -18.10
CA GLN A 40 -7.91 -2.53 -18.38
C GLN A 40 -8.97 -1.69 -17.66
N ALA A 41 -10.22 -2.15 -17.62
CA ALA A 41 -11.32 -1.40 -17.02
C ALA A 41 -11.13 -1.19 -15.50
N GLU A 42 -10.73 -2.21 -14.77
CA GLU A 42 -10.49 -2.13 -13.32
C GLU A 42 -9.26 -1.25 -13.02
N ILE A 43 -8.22 -1.33 -13.84
CA ILE A 43 -7.03 -0.46 -13.73
C ILE A 43 -7.40 0.99 -14.00
N ASP A 44 -8.15 1.27 -15.05
CA ASP A 44 -8.59 2.63 -15.38
C ASP A 44 -9.46 3.21 -14.27
N GLN A 45 -10.37 2.42 -13.70
CA GLN A 45 -11.19 2.81 -12.56
C GLN A 45 -10.34 3.08 -11.32
N ALA A 46 -9.38 2.21 -11.00
CA ALA A 46 -8.48 2.41 -9.86
C ALA A 46 -7.62 3.67 -10.02
N VAL A 47 -7.09 3.92 -11.22
CA VAL A 47 -6.32 5.15 -11.52
C VAL A 47 -7.20 6.39 -11.42
N ALA A 48 -8.44 6.34 -11.92
CA ALA A 48 -9.38 7.44 -11.81
C ALA A 48 -9.72 7.74 -10.33
N SER A 49 -9.96 6.69 -9.53
CA SER A 49 -10.20 6.78 -8.09
C SER A 49 -9.01 7.42 -7.35
N ALA A 50 -7.80 6.93 -7.60
CA ALA A 50 -6.59 7.50 -6.99
C ALA A 50 -6.38 8.97 -7.38
N ARG A 51 -6.65 9.32 -8.65
CA ARG A 51 -6.58 10.70 -9.13
C ARG A 51 -7.62 11.61 -8.47
N ALA A 52 -8.84 11.11 -8.25
CA ALA A 52 -9.88 11.83 -7.53
C ALA A 52 -9.50 12.04 -6.06
N ALA A 53 -8.89 11.05 -5.41
CA ALA A 53 -8.41 11.16 -4.02
C ALA A 53 -7.37 12.28 -3.85
N LEU A 54 -6.49 12.49 -4.84
CA LEU A 54 -5.52 13.60 -4.82
C LEU A 54 -6.18 14.99 -4.85
N GLY A 55 -7.33 15.12 -5.49
CA GLY A 55 -8.13 16.35 -5.49
C GLY A 55 -9.13 16.45 -4.33
N GLY A 56 -9.27 15.41 -3.52
CA GLY A 56 -10.24 15.28 -2.43
C GLY A 56 -9.63 15.37 -1.04
N GLU A 57 -10.27 14.68 -0.08
CA GLU A 57 -9.85 14.67 1.33
C GLU A 57 -8.39 14.26 1.50
N TRP A 58 -7.95 13.20 0.82
CA TRP A 58 -6.57 12.71 0.92
C TRP A 58 -5.54 13.76 0.52
N GLY A 59 -5.73 14.40 -0.63
CA GLY A 59 -4.82 15.43 -1.13
C GLY A 59 -4.80 16.70 -0.28
N GLY A 60 -5.88 16.96 0.47
CA GLY A 60 -5.98 18.07 1.42
C GLY A 60 -5.30 17.82 2.76
N LEU A 61 -4.92 16.57 3.08
CA LEU A 61 -4.26 16.23 4.35
C LEU A 61 -2.85 16.83 4.42
N SER A 62 -2.52 17.40 5.57
CA SER A 62 -1.15 17.76 5.90
C SER A 62 -0.25 16.52 5.99
N ALA A 63 1.06 16.68 5.92
CA ALA A 63 2.02 15.60 6.09
C ALA A 63 1.85 14.90 7.46
N TYR A 64 1.57 15.67 8.51
CA TYR A 64 1.28 15.15 9.85
C TYR A 64 0.04 14.25 9.86
N GLU A 65 -1.07 14.69 9.23
CA GLU A 65 -2.31 13.92 9.19
C GLU A 65 -2.15 12.63 8.37
N ARG A 66 -1.44 12.66 7.23
CA ARG A 66 -1.08 11.44 6.49
C ARG A 66 -0.26 10.49 7.36
N GLY A 67 0.72 11.01 8.09
CA GLY A 67 1.50 10.23 9.05
C GLY A 67 0.62 9.53 10.08
N ARG A 68 -0.37 10.22 10.64
CA ARG A 68 -1.34 9.63 11.58
C ARG A 68 -2.17 8.50 10.97
N ARG A 69 -2.57 8.60 9.70
CA ARG A 69 -3.26 7.51 8.98
C ARG A 69 -2.37 6.28 8.84
N LEU A 70 -1.08 6.48 8.52
CA LEU A 70 -0.12 5.37 8.40
C LEU A 70 0.16 4.68 9.75
N LEU A 71 0.25 5.44 10.84
CA LEU A 71 0.36 4.87 12.19
C LEU A 71 -0.88 4.04 12.57
N SER A 72 -2.07 4.49 12.16
CA SER A 72 -3.30 3.71 12.35
C SER A 72 -3.29 2.41 11.54
N MET A 73 -2.74 2.43 10.31
CA MET A 73 -2.54 1.22 9.50
C MET A 73 -1.58 0.24 10.18
N ALA A 74 -0.46 0.73 10.72
CA ALA A 74 0.49 -0.08 11.47
C ALA A 74 -0.15 -0.76 12.69
N LYS A 75 -0.99 -0.02 13.41
CA LYS A 75 -1.76 -0.58 14.53
C LYS A 75 -2.70 -1.69 14.07
N LEU A 76 -3.46 -1.48 13.00
CA LEU A 76 -4.37 -2.49 12.47
C LEU A 76 -3.63 -3.77 12.05
N LEU A 77 -2.45 -3.65 11.45
CA LEU A 77 -1.61 -4.81 11.12
C LEU A 77 -1.19 -5.58 12.37
N ARG A 78 -0.80 -4.89 13.44
CA ARG A 78 -0.43 -5.53 14.71
C ARG A 78 -1.63 -6.19 15.40
N ASP A 79 -2.77 -5.55 15.39
CA ASP A 79 -4.01 -6.08 15.97
C ASP A 79 -4.49 -7.34 15.23
N ASN A 80 -4.15 -7.50 13.95
CA ASN A 80 -4.54 -8.62 13.10
C ASN A 80 -3.36 -9.55 12.73
N ILE A 81 -2.27 -9.53 13.49
CA ILE A 81 -1.02 -10.20 13.16
C ILE A 81 -1.20 -11.70 12.90
N ASP A 82 -2.01 -12.39 13.70
CA ASP A 82 -2.19 -13.83 13.57
C ASP A 82 -2.95 -14.19 12.29
N THR A 83 -3.97 -13.41 11.94
CA THR A 83 -4.74 -13.56 10.69
C THR A 83 -3.86 -13.32 9.46
N MET A 84 -3.09 -12.22 9.46
CA MET A 84 -2.18 -11.87 8.36
C MET A 84 -1.06 -12.91 8.22
N THR A 85 -0.51 -13.39 9.33
CA THR A 85 0.50 -14.46 9.34
C THR A 85 -0.04 -15.74 8.72
N ALA A 86 -1.23 -16.18 9.14
CA ALA A 86 -1.85 -17.41 8.62
C ALA A 86 -2.12 -17.30 7.11
N LEU A 87 -2.55 -16.12 6.65
CA LEU A 87 -2.80 -15.87 5.23
C LEU A 87 -1.49 -15.95 4.42
N GLU A 88 -0.43 -15.28 4.87
CA GLU A 88 0.87 -15.27 4.18
C GLU A 88 1.53 -16.66 4.17
N VAL A 89 1.40 -17.42 5.26
CA VAL A 89 1.86 -18.83 5.29
C VAL A 89 1.17 -19.63 4.19
N ARG A 90 -0.13 -19.48 4.07
CA ARG A 90 -0.93 -20.25 3.12
C ARG A 90 -0.76 -19.83 1.67
N ASP A 91 -0.57 -18.53 1.44
CA ASP A 91 -0.40 -17.95 0.09
C ASP A 91 1.04 -18.16 -0.45
N VAL A 92 2.04 -17.95 0.41
CA VAL A 92 3.45 -17.95 0.00
C VAL A 92 4.18 -19.26 0.33
N GLY A 93 3.66 -20.06 1.28
CA GLY A 93 4.30 -21.30 1.74
C GLY A 93 5.50 -21.09 2.66
N LYS A 94 5.61 -19.94 3.30
CA LYS A 94 6.70 -19.63 4.23
C LYS A 94 6.52 -20.29 5.59
N PRO A 95 7.63 -20.52 6.33
CA PRO A 95 7.55 -20.87 7.74
C PRO A 95 6.78 -19.82 8.55
N VAL A 96 5.96 -20.26 9.51
CA VAL A 96 5.12 -19.38 10.35
C VAL A 96 5.91 -18.26 11.01
N ALA A 97 7.10 -18.58 11.55
CA ALA A 97 7.96 -17.58 12.20
C ALA A 97 8.41 -16.47 11.24
N GLN A 98 8.72 -16.83 9.97
CA GLN A 98 9.12 -15.88 8.94
C GLN A 98 7.92 -15.01 8.52
N SER A 99 6.77 -15.61 8.24
CA SER A 99 5.56 -14.88 7.88
C SER A 99 5.15 -13.90 8.98
N ARG A 100 5.23 -14.31 10.25
CA ARG A 100 4.97 -13.41 11.37
C ARG A 100 5.96 -12.23 11.43
N ALA A 101 7.25 -12.49 11.19
CA ALA A 101 8.25 -11.44 11.11
C ALA A 101 7.98 -10.47 9.96
N ASP A 102 7.48 -10.96 8.82
CA ASP A 102 7.15 -10.15 7.65
C ASP A 102 5.94 -9.21 7.93
N VAL A 103 4.93 -9.67 8.65
CA VAL A 103 3.81 -8.83 9.09
C VAL A 103 4.28 -7.75 10.08
N VAL A 104 5.15 -8.10 11.03
CA VAL A 104 5.76 -7.15 11.96
C VAL A 104 6.58 -6.10 11.20
N ALA A 105 7.37 -6.53 10.22
CA ALA A 105 8.16 -5.63 9.38
C ALA A 105 7.26 -4.69 8.57
N CYS A 106 6.15 -5.18 8.00
CA CYS A 106 5.17 -4.36 7.31
C CYS A 106 4.63 -3.25 8.21
N ALA A 107 4.18 -3.60 9.42
CA ALA A 107 3.71 -2.62 10.39
C ALA A 107 4.82 -1.60 10.73
N ARG A 108 6.06 -2.05 10.90
CA ARG A 108 7.21 -1.18 11.19
C ARG A 108 7.52 -0.21 10.04
N TYR A 109 7.35 -0.61 8.77
CA TYR A 109 7.49 0.31 7.64
C TYR A 109 6.42 1.40 7.66
N PHE A 110 5.17 1.06 7.93
CA PHE A 110 4.10 2.07 8.06
C PHE A 110 4.35 3.02 9.25
N GLU A 111 4.87 2.53 10.36
CA GLU A 111 5.31 3.38 11.49
C GLU A 111 6.42 4.32 11.05
N PHE A 112 7.49 3.79 10.47
CA PHE A 112 8.66 4.58 10.05
C PHE A 112 8.28 5.69 9.07
N TYR A 113 7.55 5.35 8.01
CA TYR A 113 7.13 6.35 7.02
C TYR A 113 6.08 7.31 7.57
N GLY A 114 5.20 6.85 8.44
CA GLY A 114 4.23 7.69 9.13
C GLY A 114 4.88 8.74 10.02
N GLU A 115 5.91 8.34 10.77
CA GLU A 115 6.70 9.26 11.61
C GLU A 115 7.59 10.19 10.78
N ALA A 116 8.06 9.75 9.61
CA ALA A 116 8.92 10.54 8.72
C ALA A 116 8.15 11.52 7.83
N ALA A 117 6.84 11.38 7.69
CA ALA A 117 6.04 12.10 6.69
C ALA A 117 6.19 13.62 6.76
N ASP A 118 6.26 14.20 7.96
CA ASP A 118 6.42 15.64 8.21
C ASP A 118 7.86 16.06 8.54
N LYS A 119 8.84 15.18 8.32
CA LYS A 119 10.25 15.44 8.61
C LYS A 119 11.08 15.74 7.36
N LEU A 120 10.52 15.58 6.15
CA LEU A 120 11.21 15.86 4.90
C LEU A 120 11.21 17.38 4.65
N GLY A 121 12.36 17.98 4.88
CA GLY A 121 12.58 19.40 4.62
C GLY A 121 12.81 19.71 3.14
N SER A 122 12.77 20.99 2.83
CA SER A 122 13.20 21.61 1.58
C SER A 122 14.45 22.45 1.81
N GLU A 123 15.13 22.85 0.74
CA GLU A 123 16.37 23.61 0.81
C GLU A 123 16.19 25.01 0.24
N THR A 124 16.85 25.99 0.85
CA THR A 124 17.06 27.30 0.25
C THR A 124 18.43 27.31 -0.38
N ILE A 125 18.51 27.57 -1.68
CA ILE A 125 19.72 27.49 -2.48
C ILE A 125 20.31 28.88 -2.61
N PRO A 126 21.60 29.09 -2.26
CA PRO A 126 22.31 30.36 -2.52
C PRO A 126 22.31 30.66 -4.04
N PHE A 127 21.92 31.87 -4.39
CA PHE A 127 21.87 32.34 -5.77
C PHE A 127 22.26 33.83 -5.83
N GLN A 128 21.96 34.53 -6.91
CA GLN A 128 22.29 35.94 -7.09
C GLN A 128 21.49 36.87 -6.17
N ASN A 129 22.02 38.05 -5.88
CA ASN A 129 21.32 39.07 -5.10
C ASN A 129 19.98 39.45 -5.73
N GLY A 130 18.94 39.58 -4.90
CA GLY A 130 17.58 39.90 -5.34
C GLY A 130 16.72 38.69 -5.70
N TYR A 131 17.26 37.46 -5.62
CA TYR A 131 16.54 36.22 -5.85
C TYR A 131 16.49 35.36 -4.60
N THR A 132 15.35 34.67 -4.39
CA THR A 132 15.21 33.59 -3.43
C THR A 132 14.94 32.31 -4.21
N VAL A 133 15.81 31.31 -4.11
CA VAL A 133 15.66 30.00 -4.76
C VAL A 133 15.46 28.96 -3.69
N LEU A 134 14.41 28.19 -3.83
CA LEU A 134 14.07 27.08 -2.92
C LEU A 134 13.67 25.83 -3.69
N THR A 135 13.91 24.68 -3.10
CA THR A 135 13.32 23.42 -3.56
C THR A 135 11.95 23.24 -2.92
N LYS A 136 11.02 22.65 -3.66
CA LYS A 136 9.73 22.22 -3.15
C LYS A 136 9.53 20.74 -3.49
N ARG A 137 9.24 19.92 -2.50
CA ARG A 137 8.92 18.52 -2.71
C ARG A 137 7.41 18.39 -2.90
N GLU A 138 7.02 17.73 -3.99
CA GLU A 138 5.62 17.48 -4.33
C GLU A 138 5.42 16.00 -4.63
N PRO A 139 4.22 15.44 -4.39
CA PRO A 139 3.93 14.07 -4.75
C PRO A 139 3.97 13.89 -6.28
N HIS A 140 4.37 12.71 -6.75
CA HIS A 140 4.25 12.35 -8.17
C HIS A 140 2.80 12.25 -8.63
N GLY A 141 1.89 11.97 -7.71
CA GLY A 141 0.47 11.79 -7.97
C GLY A 141 0.03 10.33 -7.80
N VAL A 142 -0.52 9.73 -8.84
CA VAL A 142 -0.92 8.33 -8.81
C VAL A 142 0.29 7.42 -8.94
N THR A 143 0.42 6.43 -8.05
CA THR A 143 1.51 5.46 -8.06
C THR A 143 0.98 4.03 -8.22
N GLY A 144 1.62 3.25 -9.08
CA GLY A 144 1.34 1.83 -9.26
C GLY A 144 2.41 0.98 -8.56
N HIS A 145 1.96 -0.04 -7.82
CA HIS A 145 2.85 -0.90 -7.04
C HIS A 145 2.68 -2.36 -7.49
N ILE A 146 3.73 -2.94 -8.06
CA ILE A 146 3.77 -4.36 -8.42
C ILE A 146 4.47 -5.10 -7.29
N ILE A 147 3.69 -5.85 -6.53
CA ILE A 147 4.17 -6.54 -5.33
C ILE A 147 4.61 -7.96 -5.71
N PRO A 148 5.89 -8.33 -5.48
CA PRO A 148 6.38 -9.67 -5.76
C PRO A 148 5.80 -10.70 -4.77
N TRP A 149 5.60 -11.90 -5.27
CA TRP A 149 4.96 -13.01 -4.56
C TRP A 149 5.75 -13.52 -3.34
N ASN A 150 7.05 -13.33 -3.30
CA ASN A 150 7.91 -13.94 -2.27
C ASN A 150 7.97 -13.17 -0.94
N TYR A 151 7.72 -11.86 -0.93
CA TYR A 151 7.70 -11.01 0.27
C TYR A 151 6.56 -9.97 0.22
N PRO A 152 5.30 -10.38 -0.01
CA PRO A 152 4.21 -9.44 -0.27
C PRO A 152 4.03 -8.45 0.88
N MET A 153 3.96 -8.90 2.13
CA MET A 153 3.76 -8.02 3.28
C MET A 153 4.89 -6.99 3.43
N GLN A 154 6.14 -7.40 3.34
CA GLN A 154 7.26 -6.45 3.46
C GLN A 154 7.29 -5.43 2.34
N ILE A 155 7.05 -5.87 1.10
CA ILE A 155 7.13 -4.97 -0.06
C ILE A 155 5.95 -3.98 -0.08
N ILE A 156 4.74 -4.38 0.34
CA ILE A 156 3.62 -3.45 0.55
C ILE A 156 4.03 -2.36 1.53
N GLY A 157 4.53 -2.72 2.72
CA GLY A 157 4.95 -1.73 3.71
C GLY A 157 6.02 -0.77 3.19
N ARG A 158 7.03 -1.29 2.50
CA ARG A 158 8.15 -0.49 1.94
C ARG A 158 7.71 0.43 0.81
N SER A 159 6.89 -0.05 -0.09
CA SER A 159 6.53 0.63 -1.33
C SER A 159 5.33 1.57 -1.14
N VAL A 160 4.21 1.03 -0.66
CA VAL A 160 2.97 1.79 -0.44
C VAL A 160 3.11 2.76 0.71
N GLY A 161 3.75 2.34 1.82
CA GLY A 161 3.96 3.20 2.99
C GLY A 161 4.76 4.46 2.63
N ALA A 162 5.85 4.33 1.87
CA ALA A 162 6.66 5.46 1.40
C ALA A 162 5.86 6.39 0.46
N ALA A 163 5.13 5.81 -0.49
CA ALA A 163 4.35 6.58 -1.46
C ALA A 163 3.26 7.43 -0.77
N LEU A 164 2.48 6.81 0.12
CA LEU A 164 1.41 7.49 0.85
C LEU A 164 1.94 8.56 1.80
N ALA A 165 3.05 8.31 2.51
CA ALA A 165 3.68 9.31 3.38
C ALA A 165 3.98 10.60 2.63
N MET A 166 4.44 10.48 1.38
CA MET A 166 4.80 11.61 0.51
C MET A 166 3.61 12.25 -0.21
N GLY A 167 2.38 11.79 0.06
CA GLY A 167 1.15 12.37 -0.48
C GLY A 167 0.73 11.85 -1.84
N ASN A 168 1.33 10.75 -2.32
CA ASN A 168 0.82 10.05 -3.50
C ASN A 168 -0.45 9.26 -3.19
N ALA A 169 -1.14 8.82 -4.22
CA ALA A 169 -2.31 7.95 -4.14
C ALA A 169 -2.16 6.75 -5.08
#